data_b81e372d3766fa6a8c319f702ea0aaca
#
_entry.id   b81e372d3766fa6a8c319f702ea0aaca
#
_cell.length_a   1.000
_cell.length_b   1.000
_cell.length_c   1.000
_cell.angle_alpha   90.00
_cell.angle_beta   90.00
_cell.angle_gamma   90.00
#
_symmetry.space_group_name_H-M   'P 1'
#
loop_
_entity.id
_entity.type
_entity.pdbx_description
1 polymer ?
#
loop_
_entity_poly.entity_id
_entity_poly.type
_entity_poly.pdbx_seq_one_letter_code
_entity_poly.pdbx_strand_id
1 'polypeptide(L)'
;RYSDRSMPWWYLVASLWGGQDGSLLWWAFLLSGYTFFVTRWLRGRYTELQPWVIATLMSILIFFAVLMLFAANPFATYIRTTPGDGEGLNPLLQNYWMAIHPPTLYLGFVGWSVPFAILIAALITGRLGNEWVRAARLWSMIAWTFLSLGLLLGCLWSYEELGWGGYWAWDPVENASFMPWLVGTAYLHSVLIQERRHMMKVWNVFLLSLTFFLTIFGTFLTRSGLIASVHSFARSDIGQYFVWYMAFLIIGIAALMIWRLPKLKADNEIESLVSREFAFLLNNWILLGMMVFVLIATTFPLLSQWVRGEEVTVGPGFYNKWMVPLGVVLLFLAGLGPLVAWRKATGSKLARAMALPVGVGLAVAALQFIVGPSIGYPPVVEPTEIYDTTTGAILAWVAAVSPVVSFATCAFVLASISQEFWRGMRVRMRKGEGAGTALFRLVSKGRRRYGGYIVHVGIVLMFIGFTGAAYDVEQEKALRPGDTMSVGKHTVRYDQPRMAADPNKRMIFTDMTLLDDAGNDKGQVSPAKFIYRTHPQMPTTEVAIRSRPAEDVYVIMSTVDPSTRRGTFRIIIRPLVAWIWIGGIVLLLGAILGMWPTSRELLREETTKARRWRFRFSPAAMAVALA
;
A
#
# COMPACT_ATOMS: atom_id res chain seq x y z
N ARG A 1 -12.00 26.04 -11.01
CA ARG A 1 -10.86 25.77 -11.90
C ARG A 1 -10.90 24.33 -12.43
N TYR A 2 -10.95 23.31 -11.57
CA TYR A 2 -10.91 21.88 -11.95
C TYR A 2 -12.30 21.25 -12.17
N SER A 3 -13.38 22.01 -12.13
CA SER A 3 -14.74 21.57 -12.41
C SER A 3 -15.22 22.04 -13.79
N ASP A 4 -16.31 21.44 -14.28
CA ASP A 4 -16.98 21.79 -15.53
C ASP A 4 -18.45 21.36 -15.40
N ARG A 5 -19.38 22.13 -15.99
CA ARG A 5 -20.83 21.88 -15.87
C ARG A 5 -21.29 20.58 -16.52
N SER A 6 -20.52 20.06 -17.49
CA SER A 6 -20.84 18.81 -18.17
C SER A 6 -20.43 17.55 -17.37
N MET A 7 -19.62 17.73 -16.32
CA MET A 7 -19.11 16.61 -15.51
C MET A 7 -20.20 16.01 -14.63
N PRO A 8 -20.25 14.68 -14.46
CA PRO A 8 -21.03 13.99 -13.45
C PRO A 8 -20.70 14.52 -12.03
N TRP A 9 -21.71 14.57 -11.15
CA TRP A 9 -21.57 15.19 -9.81
C TRP A 9 -20.45 14.57 -8.95
N TRP A 10 -20.17 13.28 -9.08
CA TRP A 10 -19.09 12.63 -8.33
C TRP A 10 -17.71 13.15 -8.74
N TYR A 11 -17.50 13.48 -10.01
CA TYR A 11 -16.27 14.13 -10.46
C TYR A 11 -16.21 15.61 -10.08
N LEU A 12 -17.36 16.30 -9.97
CA LEU A 12 -17.40 17.64 -9.40
C LEU A 12 -16.92 17.63 -7.93
N VAL A 13 -17.30 16.62 -7.15
CA VAL A 13 -16.79 16.43 -5.78
C VAL A 13 -15.29 16.07 -5.83
N ALA A 14 -14.87 15.18 -6.71
CA ALA A 14 -13.46 14.80 -6.85
C ALA A 14 -12.56 15.96 -7.29
N SER A 15 -13.09 16.96 -8.00
CA SER A 15 -12.34 18.15 -8.41
C SER A 15 -11.81 18.96 -7.22
N LEU A 16 -12.38 18.81 -6.01
CA LEU A 16 -11.87 19.43 -4.80
C LEU A 16 -10.42 19.01 -4.50
N TRP A 17 -10.12 17.72 -4.61
CA TRP A 17 -8.76 17.20 -4.36
C TRP A 17 -7.98 16.90 -5.63
N GLY A 18 -8.58 17.02 -6.81
CA GLY A 18 -7.94 16.83 -8.10
C GLY A 18 -6.87 17.87 -8.43
N GLY A 19 -6.93 19.05 -7.78
CA GLY A 19 -5.92 20.10 -7.87
C GLY A 19 -5.04 20.22 -6.64
N GLN A 20 -3.92 20.96 -6.77
CA GLN A 20 -2.96 21.14 -5.69
C GLN A 20 -3.57 21.85 -4.48
N ASP A 21 -4.20 23.01 -4.70
CA ASP A 21 -4.71 23.87 -3.64
C ASP A 21 -5.80 23.16 -2.82
N GLY A 22 -6.73 22.52 -3.51
CA GLY A 22 -7.81 21.75 -2.88
C GLY A 22 -7.29 20.52 -2.14
N SER A 23 -6.22 19.87 -2.63
CA SER A 23 -5.61 18.73 -1.95
C SER A 23 -4.92 19.12 -0.63
N LEU A 24 -4.33 20.33 -0.53
CA LEU A 24 -3.79 20.87 0.73
C LEU A 24 -4.90 21.18 1.73
N LEU A 25 -6.00 21.76 1.25
CA LEU A 25 -7.20 21.98 2.07
C LEU A 25 -7.78 20.65 2.58
N TRP A 26 -7.84 19.63 1.73
CA TRP A 26 -8.27 18.29 2.10
C TRP A 26 -7.37 17.68 3.16
N TRP A 27 -6.04 17.84 3.05
CA TRP A 27 -5.10 17.43 4.09
C TRP A 27 -5.38 18.09 5.43
N ALA A 28 -5.52 19.42 5.44
CA ALA A 28 -5.82 20.19 6.65
C ALA A 28 -7.15 19.77 7.28
N PHE A 29 -8.18 19.51 6.47
CA PHE A 29 -9.47 19.01 6.92
C PHE A 29 -9.35 17.64 7.60
N LEU A 30 -8.67 16.68 6.98
CA LEU A 30 -8.47 15.36 7.55
C LEU A 30 -7.63 15.42 8.84
N LEU A 31 -6.58 16.24 8.87
CA LEU A 31 -5.76 16.44 10.08
C LEU A 31 -6.58 17.02 11.23
N SER A 32 -7.46 17.97 10.93
CA SER A 32 -8.40 18.53 11.92
C SER A 32 -9.36 17.48 12.45
N GLY A 33 -9.89 16.62 11.57
CA GLY A 33 -10.72 15.47 11.94
C GLY A 33 -9.97 14.48 12.84
N TYR A 34 -8.76 14.08 12.47
CA TYR A 34 -7.91 13.22 13.29
C TYR A 34 -7.60 13.86 14.65
N THR A 35 -7.32 15.15 14.68
CA THR A 35 -7.06 15.90 15.92
C THR A 35 -8.27 15.88 16.84
N PHE A 36 -9.46 16.09 16.29
CA PHE A 36 -10.71 16.02 17.06
C PHE A 36 -10.91 14.61 17.67
N PHE A 37 -10.80 13.56 16.87
CA PHE A 37 -11.02 12.19 17.32
C PHE A 37 -9.96 11.74 18.33
N VAL A 38 -8.67 12.02 18.09
CA VAL A 38 -7.60 11.61 19.01
C VAL A 38 -7.66 12.37 20.32
N THR A 39 -8.02 13.65 20.31
CA THR A 39 -8.19 14.46 21.52
C THR A 39 -9.30 13.89 22.40
N ARG A 40 -10.47 13.54 21.82
CA ARG A 40 -11.54 12.86 22.56
C ARG A 40 -11.10 11.49 23.07
N TRP A 41 -10.36 10.74 22.28
CA TRP A 41 -9.89 9.41 22.65
C TRP A 41 -8.85 9.44 23.77
N LEU A 42 -7.94 10.42 23.78
CA LEU A 42 -6.94 10.60 24.84
C LEU A 42 -7.53 11.14 26.15
N ARG A 43 -8.65 11.85 26.07
CA ARG A 43 -9.26 12.54 27.20
C ARG A 43 -9.48 11.60 28.39
N GLY A 44 -8.81 11.93 29.51
CA GLY A 44 -8.87 11.17 30.74
C GLY A 44 -8.17 9.79 30.70
N ARG A 45 -7.48 9.41 29.61
CA ARG A 45 -6.67 8.18 29.52
C ARG A 45 -5.18 8.46 29.59
N TYR A 46 -4.73 9.49 28.88
CA TYR A 46 -3.32 9.88 28.73
C TYR A 46 -3.19 11.39 28.92
N THR A 47 -3.61 11.88 30.09
CA THR A 47 -3.75 13.32 30.39
C THR A 47 -2.45 14.08 30.24
N GLU A 48 -1.31 13.48 30.57
CA GLU A 48 0.01 14.12 30.45
C GLU A 48 0.51 14.20 28.98
N LEU A 49 0.12 13.25 28.14
CA LEU A 49 0.49 13.27 26.72
C LEU A 49 -0.42 14.19 25.90
N GLN A 50 -1.69 14.32 26.29
CA GLN A 50 -2.72 14.98 25.50
C GLN A 50 -2.36 16.41 25.08
N PRO A 51 -1.87 17.33 25.92
CA PRO A 51 -1.53 18.69 25.51
C PRO A 51 -0.45 18.71 24.42
N TRP A 52 0.57 17.88 24.57
CA TRP A 52 1.69 17.78 23.63
C TRP A 52 1.29 17.12 22.31
N VAL A 53 0.38 16.16 22.34
CA VAL A 53 -0.21 15.59 21.11
C VAL A 53 -0.97 16.67 20.35
N ILE A 54 -1.80 17.46 21.03
CA ILE A 54 -2.55 18.56 20.41
C ILE A 54 -1.57 19.59 19.84
N ALA A 55 -0.57 20.01 20.62
CA ALA A 55 0.42 21.00 20.19
C ALA A 55 1.19 20.52 18.93
N THR A 56 1.59 19.25 18.88
CA THR A 56 2.27 18.68 17.71
C THR A 56 1.34 18.64 16.49
N LEU A 57 0.09 18.19 16.63
CA LEU A 57 -0.85 18.16 15.51
C LEU A 57 -1.20 19.57 15.02
N MET A 58 -1.32 20.54 15.94
CA MET A 58 -1.52 21.94 15.57
C MET A 58 -0.30 22.54 14.86
N SER A 59 0.93 22.18 15.25
CA SER A 59 2.13 22.64 14.54
C SER A 59 2.19 22.12 13.10
N ILE A 60 1.77 20.87 12.87
CA ILE A 60 1.63 20.32 11.52
C ILE A 60 0.54 21.07 10.75
N LEU A 61 -0.60 21.33 11.38
CA LEU A 61 -1.71 22.08 10.75
C LEU A 61 -1.29 23.51 10.38
N ILE A 62 -0.50 24.19 11.25
CA ILE A 62 0.05 25.51 10.97
C ILE A 62 0.92 25.49 9.72
N PHE A 63 1.76 24.47 9.53
CA PHE A 63 2.57 24.32 8.31
C PHE A 63 1.66 24.31 7.06
N PHE A 64 0.61 23.48 7.03
CA PHE A 64 -0.32 23.46 5.90
C PHE A 64 -1.11 24.76 5.75
N ALA A 65 -1.47 25.43 6.85
CA ALA A 65 -2.10 26.73 6.80
C ALA A 65 -1.18 27.80 6.17
N VAL A 66 0.11 27.79 6.52
CA VAL A 66 1.12 28.69 5.92
C VAL A 66 1.23 28.43 4.41
N LEU A 67 1.27 27.16 3.97
CA LEU A 67 1.27 26.82 2.54
C LEU A 67 0.05 27.39 1.82
N MET A 68 -1.15 27.21 2.40
CA MET A 68 -2.39 27.71 1.80
C MET A 68 -2.49 29.24 1.79
N LEU A 69 -1.90 29.93 2.75
CA LEU A 69 -1.92 31.39 2.81
C LEU A 69 -0.93 32.05 1.85
N PHE A 70 0.26 31.48 1.71
CA PHE A 70 1.37 32.16 1.03
C PHE A 70 1.78 31.53 -0.30
N ALA A 71 1.46 30.27 -0.56
CA ALA A 71 1.96 29.55 -1.72
C ALA A 71 0.86 28.92 -2.61
N ALA A 72 -0.25 28.45 -2.04
CA ALA A 72 -1.28 27.73 -2.77
C ALA A 72 -2.67 27.98 -2.16
N ASN A 73 -3.25 29.14 -2.46
CA ASN A 73 -4.51 29.60 -1.87
C ASN A 73 -5.73 28.90 -2.51
N PRO A 74 -6.42 27.98 -1.81
CA PRO A 74 -7.60 27.31 -2.35
C PRO A 74 -8.82 28.21 -2.52
N PHE A 75 -8.79 29.42 -1.95
CA PHE A 75 -9.85 30.43 -2.03
C PHE A 75 -9.50 31.59 -2.97
N ALA A 76 -8.46 31.44 -3.81
CA ALA A 76 -8.14 32.43 -4.82
C ALA A 76 -9.31 32.62 -5.80
N THR A 77 -9.67 33.86 -6.06
CA THR A 77 -10.79 34.25 -6.94
C THR A 77 -10.29 34.98 -8.17
N TYR A 78 -11.08 34.97 -9.23
CA TYR A 78 -10.83 35.78 -10.42
C TYR A 78 -11.12 37.24 -10.12
N ILE A 79 -10.13 38.13 -10.30
CA ILE A 79 -10.24 39.55 -9.95
C ILE A 79 -10.90 40.34 -11.06
N ARG A 80 -10.72 39.98 -12.33
CA ARG A 80 -11.15 40.78 -13.49
C ARG A 80 -12.38 40.22 -14.20
N THR A 81 -12.39 38.94 -14.52
CA THR A 81 -13.49 38.30 -15.24
C THR A 81 -13.74 36.90 -14.69
N THR A 82 -14.98 36.60 -14.37
CA THR A 82 -15.39 35.23 -14.02
C THR A 82 -15.55 34.43 -15.31
N PRO A 83 -14.85 33.28 -15.48
CA PRO A 83 -15.05 32.45 -16.65
C PRO A 83 -16.48 31.92 -16.73
N GLY A 84 -17.00 31.72 -17.93
CA GLY A 84 -18.35 31.18 -18.16
C GLY A 84 -18.53 29.74 -17.66
N ASP A 85 -17.46 28.96 -17.66
CA ASP A 85 -17.39 27.60 -17.14
C ASP A 85 -15.97 27.29 -16.59
N GLY A 86 -15.79 26.18 -15.89
CA GLY A 86 -14.48 25.73 -15.42
C GLY A 86 -13.66 25.03 -16.51
N GLU A 87 -12.36 24.85 -16.23
CA GLU A 87 -11.39 24.20 -17.13
C GLU A 87 -11.60 22.67 -17.21
N GLY A 88 -12.36 22.11 -16.26
CA GLY A 88 -12.59 20.66 -16.14
C GLY A 88 -11.48 19.93 -15.41
N LEU A 89 -11.78 18.69 -15.04
CA LEU A 89 -10.83 17.79 -14.41
C LEU A 89 -9.94 17.13 -15.49
N ASN A 90 -8.67 16.91 -15.18
CA ASN A 90 -7.78 16.16 -16.08
C ASN A 90 -8.46 14.83 -16.48
N PRO A 91 -8.50 14.48 -17.77
CA PRO A 91 -9.13 13.25 -18.26
C PRO A 91 -8.77 11.98 -17.49
N LEU A 92 -7.49 11.76 -17.17
CA LEU A 92 -7.02 10.58 -16.41
C LEU A 92 -7.56 10.51 -14.98
N LEU A 93 -8.07 11.62 -14.44
CA LEU A 93 -8.69 11.66 -13.11
C LEU A 93 -10.20 11.35 -13.16
N GLN A 94 -10.81 11.26 -14.34
CA GLN A 94 -12.22 10.97 -14.51
C GLN A 94 -12.50 9.46 -14.56
N ASN A 95 -11.94 8.73 -13.61
CA ASN A 95 -12.11 7.29 -13.38
C ASN A 95 -12.68 7.05 -11.98
N TYR A 96 -13.47 5.99 -11.80
CA TYR A 96 -14.09 5.65 -10.52
C TYR A 96 -13.06 5.41 -9.41
N TRP A 97 -12.01 4.62 -9.70
CA TRP A 97 -10.96 4.33 -8.72
C TRP A 97 -10.18 5.57 -8.34
N MET A 98 -9.95 6.47 -9.30
CA MET A 98 -9.27 7.74 -9.03
C MET A 98 -10.14 8.73 -8.24
N ALA A 99 -11.46 8.62 -8.28
CA ALA A 99 -12.32 9.43 -7.41
C ALA A 99 -12.17 9.05 -5.93
N ILE A 100 -11.96 7.77 -5.60
CA ILE A 100 -11.88 7.28 -4.21
C ILE A 100 -10.45 7.01 -3.72
N HIS A 101 -9.48 6.82 -4.63
CA HIS A 101 -8.08 6.57 -4.29
C HIS A 101 -7.43 7.71 -3.48
N PRO A 102 -7.41 8.99 -3.92
CA PRO A 102 -6.73 10.05 -3.20
C PRO A 102 -7.29 10.28 -1.80
N PRO A 103 -8.62 10.40 -1.57
CA PRO A 103 -9.15 10.53 -0.22
C PRO A 103 -8.72 9.41 0.71
N THR A 104 -8.71 8.18 0.22
CA THR A 104 -8.31 7.00 0.99
C THR A 104 -6.82 7.02 1.31
N LEU A 105 -5.98 7.33 0.33
CA LEU A 105 -4.53 7.46 0.51
C LEU A 105 -4.20 8.55 1.53
N TYR A 106 -4.86 9.72 1.45
CA TYR A 106 -4.69 10.80 2.41
C TYR A 106 -5.10 10.42 3.83
N LEU A 107 -6.14 9.61 4.02
CA LEU A 107 -6.45 9.06 5.35
C LEU A 107 -5.27 8.26 5.92
N GLY A 108 -4.53 7.53 5.09
CA GLY A 108 -3.31 6.86 5.48
C GLY A 108 -2.17 7.84 5.80
N PHE A 109 -1.83 8.72 4.87
CA PHE A 109 -0.73 9.69 5.02
C PHE A 109 -0.92 10.60 6.22
N VAL A 110 -2.05 11.29 6.29
CA VAL A 110 -2.40 12.19 7.41
C VAL A 110 -2.55 11.42 8.71
N GLY A 111 -3.05 10.18 8.64
CA GLY A 111 -3.22 9.31 9.79
C GLY A 111 -1.93 9.05 10.56
N TRP A 112 -0.77 8.98 9.90
CA TRP A 112 0.53 8.82 10.54
C TRP A 112 0.96 10.02 11.40
N SER A 113 0.35 11.20 11.22
CA SER A 113 0.56 12.36 12.11
C SER A 113 0.16 12.05 13.56
N VAL A 114 -0.87 11.24 13.78
CA VAL A 114 -1.36 10.93 15.13
C VAL A 114 -0.37 10.09 15.94
N PRO A 115 0.08 8.90 15.50
CA PRO A 115 1.07 8.14 16.23
C PRO A 115 2.41 8.90 16.37
N PHE A 116 2.80 9.70 15.37
CA PHE A 116 3.95 10.58 15.47
C PHE A 116 3.77 11.64 16.59
N ALA A 117 2.63 12.30 16.66
CA ALA A 117 2.36 13.28 17.73
C ALA A 117 2.34 12.63 19.12
N ILE A 118 1.84 11.40 19.25
CA ILE A 118 1.92 10.63 20.50
C ILE A 118 3.38 10.33 20.86
N LEU A 119 4.22 9.99 19.89
CA LEU A 119 5.65 9.78 20.08
C LEU A 119 6.35 11.06 20.56
N ILE A 120 6.12 12.19 19.88
CA ILE A 120 6.71 13.50 20.27
C ILE A 120 6.30 13.87 21.69
N ALA A 121 5.01 13.69 22.03
CA ALA A 121 4.51 13.90 23.39
C ALA A 121 5.24 13.00 24.40
N ALA A 122 5.48 11.74 24.10
CA ALA A 122 6.22 10.81 24.95
C ALA A 122 7.69 11.23 25.13
N LEU A 123 8.34 11.70 24.06
CA LEU A 123 9.71 12.23 24.12
C LEU A 123 9.77 13.50 24.98
N ILE A 124 8.87 14.45 24.80
CA ILE A 124 8.84 15.71 25.57
C ILE A 124 8.59 15.42 27.06
N THR A 125 7.61 14.59 27.38
CA THR A 125 7.25 14.28 28.78
C THR A 125 8.19 13.26 29.44
N GLY A 126 9.00 12.55 28.66
CA GLY A 126 9.89 11.47 29.15
C GLY A 126 9.13 10.19 29.52
N ARG A 127 7.87 10.02 29.11
CA ARG A 127 7.03 8.82 29.29
C ARG A 127 7.33 7.76 28.23
N LEU A 128 8.55 7.20 28.29
CA LEU A 128 9.10 6.30 27.24
C LEU A 128 8.87 4.82 27.51
N GLY A 129 8.02 4.47 28.47
CA GLY A 129 7.55 3.10 28.70
C GLY A 129 6.57 2.62 27.62
N ASN A 130 5.89 1.48 27.87
CA ASN A 130 4.93 0.92 26.91
C ASN A 130 3.59 1.69 26.79
N GLU A 131 3.40 2.78 27.55
CA GLU A 131 2.15 3.55 27.53
C GLU A 131 1.91 4.25 26.20
N TRP A 132 2.92 4.97 25.68
CA TRP A 132 2.82 5.66 24.41
C TRP A 132 2.66 4.67 23.25
N VAL A 133 3.33 3.53 23.31
CA VAL A 133 3.22 2.46 22.30
C VAL A 133 1.78 1.95 22.22
N ARG A 134 1.13 1.72 23.37
CA ARG A 134 -0.27 1.30 23.40
C ARG A 134 -1.21 2.39 22.91
N ALA A 135 -0.90 3.66 23.22
CA ALA A 135 -1.65 4.80 22.69
C ALA A 135 -1.51 4.94 21.18
N ALA A 136 -0.30 4.81 20.64
CA ALA A 136 -0.02 4.95 19.21
C ALA A 136 -0.56 3.79 18.37
N ARG A 137 -0.61 2.57 18.91
CA ARG A 137 -0.87 1.34 18.16
C ARG A 137 -2.15 1.35 17.32
N LEU A 138 -3.29 1.74 17.91
CA LEU A 138 -4.57 1.78 17.18
C LEU A 138 -4.48 2.74 15.99
N TRP A 139 -3.94 3.91 16.22
CA TRP A 139 -3.80 4.96 15.19
C TRP A 139 -2.82 4.56 14.10
N SER A 140 -1.72 3.89 14.46
CA SER A 140 -0.78 3.32 13.47
C SER A 140 -1.43 2.25 12.60
N MET A 141 -2.24 1.36 13.20
CA MET A 141 -2.99 0.36 12.45
C MET A 141 -4.03 0.99 11.51
N ILE A 142 -4.75 2.03 11.96
CA ILE A 142 -5.71 2.78 11.15
C ILE A 142 -4.97 3.42 9.96
N ALA A 143 -3.89 4.16 10.22
CA ALA A 143 -3.10 4.82 9.19
C ALA A 143 -2.53 3.80 8.17
N TRP A 144 -1.97 2.69 8.64
CA TRP A 144 -1.42 1.63 7.80
C TRP A 144 -2.51 0.96 6.94
N THR A 145 -3.70 0.73 7.50
CA THR A 145 -4.81 0.09 6.78
C THR A 145 -5.33 1.00 5.66
N PHE A 146 -5.52 2.29 5.94
CA PHE A 146 -5.93 3.25 4.91
C PHE A 146 -4.85 3.47 3.85
N LEU A 147 -3.57 3.47 4.25
CA LEU A 147 -2.46 3.55 3.30
C LEU A 147 -2.42 2.30 2.41
N SER A 148 -2.62 1.10 2.97
CA SER A 148 -2.71 -0.14 2.20
C SER A 148 -3.89 -0.14 1.22
N LEU A 149 -5.07 0.31 1.67
CA LEU A 149 -6.24 0.44 0.81
C LEU A 149 -5.99 1.49 -0.29
N GLY A 150 -5.40 2.64 0.06
CA GLY A 150 -5.04 3.67 -0.90
C GLY A 150 -4.11 3.15 -2.00
N LEU A 151 -3.05 2.42 -1.63
CA LEU A 151 -2.14 1.77 -2.59
C LEU A 151 -2.88 0.81 -3.52
N LEU A 152 -3.75 -0.05 -2.99
CA LEU A 152 -4.54 -0.99 -3.79
C LEU A 152 -5.49 -0.29 -4.78
N LEU A 153 -6.14 0.79 -4.35
CA LEU A 153 -7.01 1.58 -5.23
C LEU A 153 -6.21 2.29 -6.32
N GLY A 154 -4.99 2.76 -6.01
CA GLY A 154 -4.08 3.31 -7.01
C GLY A 154 -3.62 2.27 -8.03
N CYS A 155 -3.34 1.04 -7.59
CA CYS A 155 -3.05 -0.07 -8.50
C CYS A 155 -4.22 -0.39 -9.44
N LEU A 156 -5.47 -0.36 -8.93
CA LEU A 156 -6.67 -0.57 -9.76
C LEU A 156 -6.84 0.56 -10.78
N TRP A 157 -6.67 1.82 -10.36
CA TRP A 157 -6.70 2.94 -11.28
C TRP A 157 -5.63 2.83 -12.37
N SER A 158 -4.39 2.54 -12.00
CA SER A 158 -3.30 2.35 -12.96
C SER A 158 -3.59 1.23 -13.95
N TYR A 159 -4.19 0.13 -13.48
CA TYR A 159 -4.53 -1.03 -14.29
C TYR A 159 -5.66 -0.76 -15.29
N GLU A 160 -6.62 0.10 -14.95
CA GLU A 160 -7.76 0.40 -15.82
C GLU A 160 -7.55 1.62 -16.72
N GLU A 161 -6.82 2.65 -16.25
CA GLU A 161 -6.83 3.96 -16.88
C GLU A 161 -5.59 4.26 -17.75
N LEU A 162 -4.40 3.84 -17.28
CA LEU A 162 -3.17 4.32 -17.92
C LEU A 162 -2.84 3.63 -19.25
N GLY A 163 -3.50 2.54 -19.61
CA GLY A 163 -3.37 1.86 -20.91
C GLY A 163 -1.98 1.28 -21.22
N TRP A 164 -1.02 1.35 -20.28
CA TRP A 164 0.30 0.74 -20.45
C TRP A 164 0.31 -0.74 -20.11
N GLY A 165 -0.78 -1.23 -19.56
CA GLY A 165 -1.02 -2.64 -19.31
C GLY A 165 -0.51 -3.15 -17.96
N GLY A 166 -0.21 -2.30 -16.98
CA GLY A 166 0.28 -2.72 -15.67
C GLY A 166 -0.49 -2.10 -14.50
N TYR A 167 -0.35 -2.71 -13.33
CA TYR A 167 -0.93 -2.23 -12.08
C TYR A 167 0.08 -1.46 -11.21
N TRP A 168 1.39 -1.46 -11.57
CA TRP A 168 2.47 -0.80 -10.86
C TRP A 168 3.65 -0.50 -11.80
N ALA A 169 4.01 0.77 -11.93
CA ALA A 169 5.03 1.24 -12.84
C ALA A 169 6.34 1.65 -12.17
N TRP A 170 6.43 1.60 -10.84
CA TRP A 170 7.50 2.24 -10.07
C TRP A 170 7.60 3.76 -10.32
N ASP A 171 6.46 4.39 -10.64
CA ASP A 171 6.38 5.83 -10.78
C ASP A 171 6.79 6.53 -9.46
N PRO A 172 7.47 7.70 -9.51
CA PRO A 172 7.89 8.41 -8.31
C PRO A 172 6.77 8.67 -7.29
N VAL A 173 5.52 8.85 -7.73
CA VAL A 173 4.36 9.07 -6.83
C VAL A 173 3.89 7.76 -6.21
N GLU A 174 3.91 6.66 -6.96
CA GLU A 174 3.68 5.31 -6.41
C GLU A 174 4.72 4.99 -5.34
N ASN A 175 6.00 5.21 -5.65
CA ASN A 175 7.12 5.01 -4.73
C ASN A 175 7.01 5.88 -3.49
N ALA A 176 6.59 7.15 -3.63
CA ALA A 176 6.36 8.07 -2.52
C ALA A 176 5.37 7.55 -1.49
N SER A 177 4.35 6.80 -1.94
CA SER A 177 3.36 6.18 -1.06
C SER A 177 3.82 4.83 -0.50
N PHE A 178 4.65 4.09 -1.22
CA PHE A 178 5.16 2.79 -0.82
C PHE A 178 6.24 2.87 0.26
N MET A 179 7.11 3.90 0.23
CA MET A 179 8.17 4.09 1.23
C MET A 179 7.64 4.18 2.67
N PRO A 180 6.66 5.05 3.02
CA PRO A 180 6.11 5.09 4.38
C PRO A 180 5.34 3.80 4.74
N TRP A 181 4.78 3.08 3.77
CA TRP A 181 4.16 1.78 3.99
C TRP A 181 5.18 0.72 4.43
N LEU A 182 6.35 0.67 3.81
CA LEU A 182 7.46 -0.24 4.18
C LEU A 182 7.94 0.03 5.61
N VAL A 183 8.24 1.29 5.93
CA VAL A 183 8.74 1.67 7.27
C VAL A 183 7.66 1.54 8.34
N GLY A 184 6.42 1.90 8.03
CA GLY A 184 5.28 1.68 8.91
C GLY A 184 5.03 0.21 9.20
N THR A 185 5.23 -0.68 8.20
CA THR A 185 5.18 -2.13 8.38
C THR A 185 6.31 -2.61 9.31
N ALA A 186 7.53 -2.12 9.13
CA ALA A 186 8.66 -2.41 10.02
C ALA A 186 8.35 -1.97 11.46
N TYR A 187 7.79 -0.77 11.65
CA TYR A 187 7.37 -0.27 12.95
C TYR A 187 6.32 -1.18 13.61
N LEU A 188 5.27 -1.59 12.89
CA LEU A 188 4.22 -2.46 13.42
C LEU A 188 4.76 -3.81 13.90
N HIS A 189 5.79 -4.37 13.24
CA HIS A 189 6.45 -5.59 13.69
C HIS A 189 7.37 -5.35 14.89
N SER A 190 8.16 -4.28 14.87
CA SER A 190 9.13 -3.94 15.92
C SER A 190 8.46 -3.58 17.24
N VAL A 191 7.32 -2.89 17.19
CA VAL A 191 6.57 -2.49 18.38
C VAL A 191 6.07 -3.68 19.20
N LEU A 192 5.82 -4.84 18.57
CA LEU A 192 5.45 -6.08 19.25
C LEU A 192 6.59 -6.60 20.15
N ILE A 193 7.84 -6.38 19.75
CA ILE A 193 9.01 -6.75 20.55
C ILE A 193 9.12 -5.82 21.75
N GLN A 194 8.94 -4.51 21.56
CA GLN A 194 8.95 -3.56 22.68
C GLN A 194 7.84 -3.88 23.70
N GLU A 195 6.61 -4.15 23.25
CA GLU A 195 5.50 -4.47 24.14
C GLU A 195 5.76 -5.73 25.00
N ARG A 196 6.46 -6.74 24.45
CA ARG A 196 6.65 -8.05 25.11
C ARG A 196 8.00 -8.19 25.81
N ARG A 197 9.03 -7.55 25.29
CA ARG A 197 10.41 -7.78 25.68
C ARG A 197 11.12 -6.52 26.17
N HIS A 198 10.49 -5.34 26.10
CA HIS A 198 11.06 -4.05 26.47
C HIS A 198 12.37 -3.73 25.75
N MET A 199 12.51 -4.22 24.51
CA MET A 199 13.65 -4.03 23.62
C MET A 199 13.29 -3.05 22.51
N MET A 200 14.31 -2.60 21.75
CA MET A 200 14.15 -1.79 20.52
C MET A 200 13.44 -0.44 20.72
N LYS A 201 13.55 0.19 21.89
CA LYS A 201 12.90 1.48 22.16
C LYS A 201 13.40 2.59 21.20
N VAL A 202 14.73 2.73 21.04
CA VAL A 202 15.34 3.70 20.10
C VAL A 202 14.91 3.41 18.67
N TRP A 203 14.92 2.13 18.30
CA TRP A 203 14.55 1.68 16.95
C TRP A 203 13.11 2.04 16.61
N ASN A 204 12.18 1.85 17.53
CA ASN A 204 10.76 2.20 17.33
C ASN A 204 10.52 3.71 17.25
N VAL A 205 11.28 4.51 18.01
CA VAL A 205 11.28 5.97 17.90
C VAL A 205 11.74 6.39 16.50
N PHE A 206 12.85 5.81 16.03
CA PHE A 206 13.37 6.05 14.68
C PHE A 206 12.38 5.66 13.59
N LEU A 207 11.87 4.41 13.62
CA LEU A 207 10.94 3.92 12.59
C LEU A 207 9.66 4.76 12.49
N LEU A 208 9.06 5.11 13.62
CA LEU A 208 7.82 5.90 13.61
C LEU A 208 8.08 7.34 13.14
N SER A 209 9.20 7.93 13.54
CA SER A 209 9.61 9.25 13.07
C SER A 209 9.88 9.25 11.57
N LEU A 210 10.60 8.23 11.08
CA LEU A 210 10.88 8.07 9.65
C LEU A 210 9.60 7.82 8.85
N THR A 211 8.65 7.03 9.37
CA THR A 211 7.36 6.81 8.70
C THR A 211 6.63 8.12 8.46
N PHE A 212 6.49 8.97 9.49
CA PHE A 212 5.87 10.28 9.34
C PHE A 212 6.68 11.20 8.41
N PHE A 213 8.00 11.25 8.58
CA PHE A 213 8.87 12.05 7.70
C PHE A 213 8.67 11.67 6.24
N LEU A 214 8.58 10.38 5.91
CA LEU A 214 8.36 9.90 4.55
C LEU A 214 6.97 10.27 3.99
N THR A 215 5.94 10.48 4.81
CA THR A 215 4.67 11.01 4.31
C THR A 215 4.80 12.48 3.88
N ILE A 216 5.58 13.27 4.61
CA ILE A 216 5.89 14.67 4.22
C ILE A 216 6.79 14.69 2.99
N PHE A 217 7.83 13.86 2.96
CA PHE A 217 8.74 13.72 1.82
C PHE A 217 8.00 13.24 0.56
N GLY A 218 7.09 12.26 0.68
CA GLY A 218 6.24 11.82 -0.42
C GLY A 218 5.35 12.96 -0.96
N THR A 219 4.77 13.77 -0.07
CA THR A 219 4.01 14.95 -0.46
C THR A 219 4.89 15.99 -1.16
N PHE A 220 6.12 16.19 -0.69
CA PHE A 220 7.12 17.02 -1.36
C PHE A 220 7.42 16.52 -2.78
N LEU A 221 7.72 15.23 -2.97
CA LEU A 221 7.97 14.66 -4.30
C LEU A 221 6.82 14.88 -5.27
N THR A 222 5.59 14.66 -4.80
CA THR A 222 4.39 14.78 -5.65
C THR A 222 4.02 16.22 -6.00
N ARG A 223 4.46 17.22 -5.22
CA ARG A 223 4.01 18.61 -5.34
C ARG A 223 5.09 19.60 -5.76
N SER A 224 6.38 19.25 -5.60
CA SER A 224 7.49 20.12 -6.00
C SER A 224 7.71 20.17 -7.51
N GLY A 225 7.22 19.17 -8.26
CA GLY A 225 7.49 19.04 -9.70
C GLY A 225 8.95 18.80 -10.03
N LEU A 226 9.78 18.41 -9.06
CA LEU A 226 11.22 18.14 -9.24
C LEU A 226 11.48 16.87 -10.02
N ILE A 227 10.59 15.89 -9.97
CA ILE A 227 10.72 14.62 -10.67
C ILE A 227 9.52 14.46 -11.60
N ALA A 228 9.77 14.11 -12.87
CA ALA A 228 8.71 13.84 -13.83
C ALA A 228 7.89 12.60 -13.41
N SER A 229 6.57 12.71 -13.46
CA SER A 229 5.63 11.64 -13.12
C SER A 229 4.34 11.82 -13.91
N VAL A 230 3.72 10.71 -14.29
CA VAL A 230 2.37 10.70 -14.89
C VAL A 230 1.29 11.20 -13.91
N HIS A 231 1.60 11.27 -12.61
CA HIS A 231 0.74 11.79 -11.55
C HIS A 231 1.02 13.27 -11.22
N SER A 232 1.99 13.91 -11.88
CA SER A 232 2.35 15.33 -11.62
C SER A 232 1.50 16.26 -12.48
N PHE A 233 0.30 16.59 -12.01
CA PHE A 233 -0.65 17.44 -12.73
C PHE A 233 -0.41 18.95 -12.58
N ALA A 234 0.54 19.38 -11.72
CA ALA A 234 0.90 20.80 -11.54
C ALA A 234 2.32 20.95 -10.97
N ARG A 235 3.11 21.82 -11.57
CA ARG A 235 4.37 22.32 -10.98
C ARG A 235 4.09 23.57 -10.15
N SER A 236 4.74 23.69 -8.98
CA SER A 236 4.59 24.87 -8.13
C SER A 236 5.81 25.12 -7.26
N ASP A 237 5.93 26.37 -6.79
CA ASP A 237 7.05 26.83 -5.95
C ASP A 237 6.90 26.42 -4.46
N ILE A 238 5.98 25.50 -4.13
CA ILE A 238 5.81 25.08 -2.73
C ILE A 238 6.96 24.18 -2.23
N GLY A 239 7.79 23.67 -3.12
CA GLY A 239 8.89 22.75 -2.79
C GLY A 239 9.81 23.29 -1.71
N GLN A 240 10.18 24.58 -1.76
CA GLN A 240 11.06 25.21 -0.77
C GLN A 240 10.47 25.18 0.66
N TYR A 241 9.16 25.37 0.83
CA TYR A 241 8.51 25.30 2.15
C TYR A 241 8.60 23.90 2.74
N PHE A 242 8.45 22.86 1.90
CA PHE A 242 8.63 21.47 2.32
C PHE A 242 10.06 21.19 2.73
N VAL A 243 11.07 21.69 2.01
CA VAL A 243 12.49 21.51 2.36
C VAL A 243 12.78 22.09 3.74
N TRP A 244 12.33 23.33 4.03
CA TRP A 244 12.51 23.94 5.34
C TRP A 244 11.76 23.19 6.45
N TYR A 245 10.56 22.72 6.16
CA TYR A 245 9.79 21.94 7.13
C TYR A 245 10.41 20.57 7.40
N MET A 246 10.91 19.88 6.39
CA MET A 246 11.65 18.62 6.55
C MET A 246 12.93 18.81 7.36
N ALA A 247 13.69 19.90 7.11
CA ALA A 247 14.86 20.24 7.91
C ALA A 247 14.48 20.48 9.40
N PHE A 248 13.41 21.23 9.63
CA PHE A 248 12.86 21.44 10.99
C PHE A 248 12.49 20.12 11.67
N LEU A 249 11.81 19.21 10.95
CA LEU A 249 11.46 17.88 11.48
C LEU A 249 12.69 17.06 11.82
N ILE A 250 13.70 16.99 10.94
CA ILE A 250 14.93 16.22 11.16
C ILE A 250 15.65 16.75 12.40
N ILE A 251 15.87 18.06 12.48
CA ILE A 251 16.57 18.70 13.60
C ILE A 251 15.80 18.49 14.91
N GLY A 252 14.47 18.73 14.90
CA GLY A 252 13.63 18.58 16.08
C GLY A 252 13.56 17.14 16.60
N ILE A 253 13.40 16.17 15.69
CA ILE A 253 13.38 14.74 16.04
C ILE A 253 14.75 14.32 16.59
N ALA A 254 15.84 14.68 15.90
CA ALA A 254 17.20 14.34 16.33
C ALA A 254 17.51 14.93 17.72
N ALA A 255 17.19 16.21 17.95
CA ALA A 255 17.38 16.86 19.23
C ALA A 255 16.59 16.16 20.37
N LEU A 256 15.33 15.82 20.14
CA LEU A 256 14.50 15.09 21.12
C LEU A 256 15.04 13.68 21.37
N MET A 257 15.48 12.96 20.33
CA MET A 257 16.06 11.63 20.47
C MET A 257 17.37 11.67 21.28
N ILE A 258 18.28 12.58 20.95
CA ILE A 258 19.56 12.74 21.66
C ILE A 258 19.29 13.11 23.12
N TRP A 259 18.42 14.05 23.40
CA TRP A 259 18.04 14.44 24.75
C TRP A 259 17.50 13.27 25.58
N ARG A 260 16.72 12.36 24.96
CA ARG A 260 16.08 11.24 25.65
C ARG A 260 16.82 9.92 25.54
N LEU A 261 17.94 9.87 24.81
CA LEU A 261 18.71 8.65 24.58
C LEU A 261 19.02 7.85 25.87
N PRO A 262 19.40 8.48 27.01
CA PRO A 262 19.65 7.74 28.25
C PRO A 262 18.42 6.99 28.78
N LYS A 263 17.20 7.52 28.55
CA LYS A 263 15.93 6.91 28.96
C LYS A 263 15.37 5.88 27.97
N LEU A 264 15.93 5.85 26.74
CA LEU A 264 15.56 4.92 25.69
C LEU A 264 16.36 3.61 25.71
N LYS A 265 17.26 3.44 26.68
CA LYS A 265 18.06 2.23 26.82
C LYS A 265 17.15 1.00 26.93
N ALA A 266 17.50 -0.04 26.20
CA ALA A 266 16.79 -1.31 26.22
C ALA A 266 16.99 -2.02 27.58
N ASP A 267 15.93 -2.67 28.10
CA ASP A 267 16.00 -3.42 29.35
C ASP A 267 16.52 -4.84 29.12
N ASN A 268 16.46 -5.34 27.89
CA ASN A 268 16.90 -6.68 27.48
C ASN A 268 17.63 -6.60 26.14
N GLU A 269 18.48 -7.60 25.87
CA GLU A 269 19.23 -7.76 24.62
C GLU A 269 18.77 -9.00 23.85
N ILE A 270 19.21 -9.13 22.60
CA ILE A 270 18.95 -10.30 21.77
C ILE A 270 19.83 -11.44 22.26
N GLU A 271 19.21 -12.48 22.81
CA GLU A 271 19.92 -13.63 23.42
C GLU A 271 20.43 -14.64 22.36
N SER A 272 19.79 -14.67 21.17
CA SER A 272 20.11 -15.65 20.14
C SER A 272 19.73 -15.16 18.75
N LEU A 273 20.56 -15.45 17.74
CA LEU A 273 20.23 -15.25 16.33
C LEU A 273 19.11 -16.19 15.86
N VAL A 274 18.90 -17.32 16.54
CA VAL A 274 17.77 -18.21 16.29
C VAL A 274 16.65 -17.91 17.29
N SER A 275 16.09 -16.72 17.15
CA SER A 275 15.00 -16.21 17.99
C SER A 275 13.97 -15.46 17.15
N ARG A 276 12.75 -15.37 17.66
CA ARG A 276 11.70 -14.57 17.01
C ARG A 276 12.05 -13.09 16.97
N GLU A 277 12.73 -12.60 18.00
CA GLU A 277 13.21 -11.22 18.09
C GLU A 277 14.16 -10.90 16.94
N PHE A 278 15.12 -11.78 16.67
CA PHE A 278 16.06 -11.61 15.56
C PHE A 278 15.38 -11.72 14.20
N ALA A 279 14.41 -12.65 14.04
CA ALA A 279 13.63 -12.75 12.80
C ALA A 279 12.85 -11.45 12.50
N PHE A 280 12.28 -10.80 13.51
CA PHE A 280 11.63 -9.49 13.34
C PHE A 280 12.64 -8.37 13.03
N LEU A 281 13.84 -8.40 13.64
CA LEU A 281 14.89 -7.43 13.32
C LEU A 281 15.37 -7.59 11.88
N LEU A 282 15.57 -8.82 11.42
CA LEU A 282 15.95 -9.10 10.03
C LEU A 282 14.86 -8.64 9.06
N ASN A 283 13.59 -8.92 9.36
CA ASN A 283 12.45 -8.41 8.61
C ASN A 283 12.48 -6.86 8.50
N ASN A 284 12.76 -6.18 9.61
CA ASN A 284 12.85 -4.72 9.61
C ASN A 284 14.01 -4.21 8.75
N TRP A 285 15.17 -4.87 8.79
CA TRP A 285 16.33 -4.49 7.96
C TRP A 285 16.03 -4.65 6.48
N ILE A 286 15.34 -5.72 6.09
CA ILE A 286 14.95 -5.92 4.69
C ILE A 286 13.96 -4.85 4.26
N LEU A 287 12.92 -4.57 5.06
CA LEU A 287 11.94 -3.51 4.77
C LEU A 287 12.60 -2.13 4.64
N LEU A 288 13.56 -1.81 5.54
CA LEU A 288 14.32 -0.57 5.42
C LEU A 288 15.25 -0.57 4.20
N GLY A 289 15.92 -1.70 3.92
CA GLY A 289 16.76 -1.85 2.74
C GLY A 289 15.96 -1.62 1.45
N MET A 290 14.76 -2.21 1.36
CA MET A 290 13.83 -1.97 0.25
C MET A 290 13.44 -0.48 0.16
N MET A 291 13.11 0.15 1.28
CA MET A 291 12.78 1.58 1.32
C MET A 291 13.95 2.45 0.86
N VAL A 292 15.17 2.20 1.35
CA VAL A 292 16.37 2.96 0.95
C VAL A 292 16.67 2.76 -0.52
N PHE A 293 16.54 1.54 -1.04
CA PHE A 293 16.70 1.26 -2.46
C PHE A 293 15.68 2.05 -3.30
N VAL A 294 14.39 1.99 -2.93
CA VAL A 294 13.33 2.74 -3.64
C VAL A 294 13.59 4.24 -3.56
N LEU A 295 14.01 4.76 -2.40
CA LEU A 295 14.35 6.18 -2.23
C LEU A 295 15.47 6.61 -3.17
N ILE A 296 16.59 5.86 -3.19
CA ILE A 296 17.75 6.18 -4.05
C ILE A 296 17.35 6.08 -5.53
N ALA A 297 16.68 5.01 -5.93
CA ALA A 297 16.26 4.81 -7.32
C ALA A 297 15.25 5.88 -7.79
N THR A 298 14.31 6.29 -6.92
CA THR A 298 13.32 7.34 -7.24
C THR A 298 13.97 8.72 -7.36
N THR A 299 15.00 9.01 -6.54
CA THR A 299 15.71 10.30 -6.58
C THR A 299 16.93 10.26 -7.50
N PHE A 300 17.20 9.14 -8.16
CA PHE A 300 18.37 8.96 -9.02
C PHE A 300 18.46 9.98 -10.18
N PRO A 301 17.37 10.40 -10.83
CA PRO A 301 17.42 11.46 -11.83
C PRO A 301 18.05 12.76 -11.31
N LEU A 302 17.70 13.17 -10.07
CA LEU A 302 18.27 14.37 -9.44
C LEU A 302 19.75 14.17 -9.08
N LEU A 303 20.11 12.97 -8.59
CA LEU A 303 21.49 12.64 -8.25
C LEU A 303 22.39 12.58 -9.49
N SER A 304 21.90 11.98 -10.58
CA SER A 304 22.65 11.88 -11.85
C SER A 304 22.85 13.26 -12.49
N GLN A 305 21.81 14.09 -12.46
CA GLN A 305 21.89 15.47 -12.96
C GLN A 305 22.92 16.29 -12.15
N TRP A 306 22.92 16.14 -10.83
CA TRP A 306 23.88 16.85 -9.98
C TRP A 306 25.34 16.39 -10.19
N VAL A 307 25.57 15.07 -10.39
CA VAL A 307 26.92 14.50 -10.50
C VAL A 307 27.45 14.54 -11.93
N ARG A 308 26.60 14.28 -12.94
CA ARG A 308 26.98 14.10 -14.34
C ARG A 308 26.46 15.20 -15.28
N GLY A 309 25.55 16.05 -14.80
CA GLY A 309 24.88 17.06 -15.65
C GLY A 309 23.77 16.47 -16.54
N GLU A 310 23.47 15.18 -16.45
CA GLU A 310 22.46 14.49 -17.24
C GLU A 310 21.42 13.81 -16.33
N GLU A 311 20.15 13.92 -16.70
CA GLU A 311 19.05 13.29 -15.99
C GLU A 311 18.87 11.85 -16.48
N VAL A 312 19.20 10.87 -15.65
CA VAL A 312 19.05 9.44 -15.94
C VAL A 312 17.89 8.87 -15.13
N THR A 313 16.83 8.42 -15.81
CA THR A 313 15.70 7.73 -15.22
C THR A 313 15.94 6.23 -15.20
N VAL A 314 15.43 5.54 -14.17
CA VAL A 314 15.49 4.08 -14.05
C VAL A 314 14.09 3.49 -14.19
N GLY A 315 13.94 2.52 -15.07
CA GLY A 315 12.66 1.90 -15.40
C GLY A 315 12.29 0.73 -14.49
N PRO A 316 11.08 0.15 -14.68
CA PRO A 316 10.54 -0.95 -13.87
C PRO A 316 11.46 -2.17 -13.76
N GLY A 317 12.16 -2.51 -14.82
CA GLY A 317 13.08 -3.63 -14.81
C GLY A 317 14.22 -3.47 -13.80
N PHE A 318 14.77 -2.25 -13.64
CA PHE A 318 15.79 -1.99 -12.62
C PHE A 318 15.26 -2.21 -11.21
N TYR A 319 14.03 -1.73 -10.92
CA TYR A 319 13.40 -1.96 -9.62
C TYR A 319 13.14 -3.45 -9.38
N ASN A 320 12.59 -4.16 -10.35
CA ASN A 320 12.21 -5.56 -10.22
C ASN A 320 13.41 -6.47 -9.95
N LYS A 321 14.59 -6.18 -10.53
CA LYS A 321 15.83 -6.94 -10.27
C LYS A 321 16.16 -7.08 -8.79
N TRP A 322 15.87 -6.07 -8.00
CA TRP A 322 16.18 -6.01 -6.57
C TRP A 322 14.97 -6.28 -5.69
N MET A 323 13.82 -5.71 -6.05
CA MET A 323 12.63 -5.78 -5.21
C MET A 323 11.99 -7.17 -5.21
N VAL A 324 12.05 -7.89 -6.34
CA VAL A 324 11.47 -9.26 -6.41
C VAL A 324 12.22 -10.23 -5.50
N PRO A 325 13.56 -10.38 -5.56
CA PRO A 325 14.29 -11.25 -4.63
C PRO A 325 14.10 -10.85 -3.16
N LEU A 326 14.19 -9.56 -2.84
CA LEU A 326 13.98 -9.05 -1.47
C LEU A 326 12.56 -9.34 -0.98
N GLY A 327 11.56 -9.18 -1.85
CA GLY A 327 10.18 -9.50 -1.56
C GLY A 327 9.96 -10.99 -1.25
N VAL A 328 10.59 -11.89 -2.01
CA VAL A 328 10.53 -13.35 -1.75
C VAL A 328 11.19 -13.71 -0.43
N VAL A 329 12.34 -13.09 -0.09
CA VAL A 329 13.00 -13.29 1.22
C VAL A 329 12.09 -12.77 2.35
N LEU A 330 11.46 -11.60 2.18
CA LEU A 330 10.51 -11.06 3.14
C LEU A 330 9.30 -11.99 3.35
N LEU A 331 8.78 -12.54 2.25
CA LEU A 331 7.70 -13.52 2.28
C LEU A 331 8.10 -14.78 3.05
N PHE A 332 9.32 -15.31 2.81
CA PHE A 332 9.86 -16.44 3.56
C PHE A 332 9.91 -16.15 5.07
N LEU A 333 10.38 -14.96 5.46
CA LEU A 333 10.43 -14.54 6.88
C LEU A 333 9.04 -14.44 7.50
N ALA A 334 8.01 -14.06 6.74
CA ALA A 334 6.63 -14.05 7.21
C ALA A 334 6.13 -15.45 7.59
N GLY A 335 6.56 -16.49 6.86
CA GLY A 335 6.27 -17.89 7.21
C GLY A 335 7.17 -18.46 8.32
N LEU A 336 8.41 -18.00 8.41
CA LEU A 336 9.35 -18.43 9.44
C LEU A 336 8.98 -17.88 10.83
N GLY A 337 8.56 -16.63 10.91
CA GLY A 337 8.26 -15.92 12.16
C GLY A 337 7.33 -16.66 13.12
N PRO A 338 6.19 -17.23 12.69
CA PRO A 338 5.31 -18.04 13.53
C PRO A 338 5.98 -19.28 14.14
N LEU A 339 6.93 -19.89 13.41
CA LEU A 339 7.57 -21.17 13.76
C LEU A 339 8.68 -21.02 14.80
N VAL A 340 9.34 -19.86 14.83
CA VAL A 340 10.46 -19.58 15.74
C VAL A 340 9.97 -19.22 17.13
N ALA A 341 10.62 -19.77 18.16
CA ALA A 341 10.32 -19.46 19.55
C ALA A 341 10.88 -18.09 19.98
N TRP A 342 10.28 -17.50 21.01
CA TRP A 342 10.82 -16.34 21.70
C TRP A 342 12.12 -16.70 22.47
N ARG A 343 13.06 -15.77 22.57
CA ARG A 343 14.38 -15.87 23.20
C ARG A 343 15.35 -16.79 22.45
N LYS A 344 15.13 -18.09 22.48
CA LYS A 344 16.01 -19.09 21.88
C LYS A 344 15.20 -20.28 21.38
N ALA A 345 15.35 -20.60 20.11
CA ALA A 345 14.85 -21.84 19.54
C ALA A 345 15.96 -22.89 19.51
N THR A 346 15.63 -24.13 19.86
CA THR A 346 16.56 -25.27 19.64
C THR A 346 16.43 -25.74 18.21
N GLY A 347 17.57 -26.02 17.54
CA GLY A 347 17.59 -26.42 16.13
C GLY A 347 16.68 -27.61 15.83
N SER A 348 16.64 -28.64 16.69
CA SER A 348 15.79 -29.82 16.50
C SER A 348 14.28 -29.51 16.57
N LYS A 349 13.86 -28.59 17.47
CA LYS A 349 12.45 -28.16 17.57
C LYS A 349 12.06 -27.30 16.36
N LEU A 350 12.95 -26.42 15.91
CA LEU A 350 12.71 -25.59 14.73
C LEU A 350 12.64 -26.46 13.47
N ALA A 351 13.58 -27.38 13.26
CA ALA A 351 13.58 -28.30 12.12
C ALA A 351 12.28 -29.12 12.06
N ARG A 352 11.82 -29.66 13.21
CA ARG A 352 10.54 -30.38 13.29
C ARG A 352 9.33 -29.48 13.00
N ALA A 353 9.37 -28.21 13.41
CA ALA A 353 8.29 -27.27 13.13
C ALA A 353 8.26 -26.85 11.66
N MET A 354 9.41 -26.79 11.00
CA MET A 354 9.56 -26.42 9.59
C MET A 354 9.33 -27.60 8.63
N ALA A 355 9.45 -28.86 9.08
CA ALA A 355 9.41 -30.03 8.22
C ALA A 355 8.16 -30.09 7.31
N LEU A 356 6.96 -29.87 7.87
CA LEU A 356 5.72 -29.85 7.09
C LEU A 356 5.66 -28.65 6.13
N PRO A 357 5.85 -27.39 6.57
CA PRO A 357 5.83 -26.25 5.66
C PRO A 357 6.87 -26.35 4.53
N VAL A 358 8.10 -26.74 4.82
CA VAL A 358 9.15 -26.95 3.82
C VAL A 358 8.77 -28.08 2.86
N GLY A 359 8.27 -29.21 3.38
CA GLY A 359 7.81 -30.32 2.55
C GLY A 359 6.70 -29.89 1.58
N VAL A 360 5.74 -29.08 2.03
CA VAL A 360 4.66 -28.52 1.17
C VAL A 360 5.25 -27.58 0.11
N GLY A 361 6.16 -26.70 0.47
CA GLY A 361 6.83 -25.81 -0.50
C GLY A 361 7.60 -26.58 -1.57
N LEU A 362 8.40 -27.58 -1.16
CA LEU A 362 9.13 -28.44 -2.09
C LEU A 362 8.18 -29.28 -2.97
N ALA A 363 7.07 -29.76 -2.44
CA ALA A 363 6.06 -30.48 -3.22
C ALA A 363 5.43 -29.57 -4.30
N VAL A 364 5.14 -28.30 -3.99
CA VAL A 364 4.63 -27.34 -4.98
C VAL A 364 5.69 -27.03 -6.04
N ALA A 365 6.97 -26.86 -5.65
CA ALA A 365 8.04 -26.69 -6.62
C ALA A 365 8.17 -27.93 -7.54
N ALA A 366 8.18 -29.14 -6.98
CA ALA A 366 8.23 -30.38 -7.76
C ALA A 366 7.03 -30.51 -8.70
N LEU A 367 5.82 -30.20 -8.23
CA LEU A 367 4.61 -30.20 -9.05
C LEU A 367 4.73 -29.22 -10.22
N GLN A 368 5.29 -28.05 -10.00
CA GLN A 368 5.51 -27.06 -11.06
C GLN A 368 6.52 -27.55 -12.11
N PHE A 369 7.57 -28.30 -11.71
CA PHE A 369 8.49 -28.94 -12.68
C PHE A 369 7.82 -30.02 -13.53
N ILE A 370 6.86 -30.75 -12.94
CA ILE A 370 6.20 -31.89 -13.61
C ILE A 370 5.03 -31.42 -14.49
N VAL A 371 4.18 -30.57 -13.96
CA VAL A 371 2.89 -30.20 -14.59
C VAL A 371 2.95 -28.77 -15.17
N GLY A 372 3.77 -27.89 -14.61
CA GLY A 372 3.81 -26.47 -14.98
C GLY A 372 3.95 -26.21 -16.48
N PRO A 373 4.90 -26.85 -17.19
CA PRO A 373 5.06 -26.63 -18.64
C PRO A 373 3.82 -26.96 -19.46
N SER A 374 3.07 -27.98 -19.08
CA SER A 374 1.86 -28.42 -19.81
C SER A 374 0.64 -27.48 -19.60
N ILE A 375 0.66 -26.69 -18.52
CA ILE A 375 -0.42 -25.77 -18.19
C ILE A 375 -0.05 -24.29 -18.34
N GLY A 376 1.13 -24.00 -18.94
CA GLY A 376 1.59 -22.62 -19.20
C GLY A 376 2.31 -21.95 -18.02
N TYR A 377 2.76 -22.72 -17.00
CA TYR A 377 3.51 -22.21 -15.83
C TYR A 377 4.88 -22.92 -15.69
N PRO A 378 5.79 -22.79 -16.65
CA PRO A 378 7.11 -23.41 -16.55
C PRO A 378 7.83 -22.93 -15.28
N PRO A 379 8.65 -23.83 -14.63
CA PRO A 379 9.34 -23.48 -13.38
C PRO A 379 10.44 -22.43 -13.57
N VAL A 380 11.00 -22.36 -14.78
CA VAL A 380 12.05 -21.44 -15.18
C VAL A 380 11.53 -20.65 -16.38
N VAL A 381 11.64 -19.33 -16.32
CA VAL A 381 11.24 -18.40 -17.40
C VAL A 381 12.46 -17.74 -18.00
N GLU A 382 12.37 -17.34 -19.25
CA GLU A 382 13.43 -16.53 -19.88
C GLU A 382 13.41 -15.12 -19.29
N PRO A 383 14.57 -14.58 -18.85
CA PRO A 383 14.65 -13.21 -18.39
C PRO A 383 14.35 -12.26 -19.55
N THR A 384 13.47 -11.29 -19.33
CA THR A 384 13.10 -10.29 -20.35
C THR A 384 14.18 -9.24 -20.58
N GLU A 385 15.19 -9.18 -19.75
CA GLU A 385 16.24 -8.17 -19.79
C GLU A 385 17.61 -8.78 -20.11
N ILE A 386 18.41 -8.02 -20.87
CA ILE A 386 19.79 -8.40 -21.23
C ILE A 386 20.72 -8.07 -20.06
N TYR A 387 21.58 -9.00 -19.72
CA TYR A 387 22.54 -8.91 -18.62
C TYR A 387 23.96 -9.15 -19.12
N ASP A 388 24.68 -8.07 -19.42
CA ASP A 388 26.00 -8.15 -20.07
C ASP A 388 27.19 -8.31 -19.09
N THR A 389 26.93 -8.41 -17.79
CA THR A 389 27.96 -8.52 -16.76
C THR A 389 27.84 -9.83 -15.98
N THR A 390 28.92 -10.26 -15.30
CA THR A 390 28.88 -11.44 -14.41
C THR A 390 27.82 -11.29 -13.32
N THR A 391 27.72 -10.13 -12.70
CA THR A 391 26.65 -9.83 -11.73
C THR A 391 25.29 -9.90 -12.41
N GLY A 392 25.19 -9.40 -13.65
CA GLY A 392 24.01 -9.50 -14.48
C GLY A 392 23.57 -10.95 -14.70
N ALA A 393 24.50 -11.85 -15.04
CA ALA A 393 24.19 -13.26 -15.22
C ALA A 393 23.59 -13.92 -13.98
N ILE A 394 24.09 -13.58 -12.77
CA ILE A 394 23.52 -14.05 -11.50
C ILE A 394 22.09 -13.51 -11.32
N LEU A 395 21.87 -12.25 -11.59
CA LEU A 395 20.55 -11.62 -11.48
C LEU A 395 19.56 -12.19 -12.52
N ALA A 396 20.02 -12.48 -13.73
CA ALA A 396 19.25 -13.18 -14.76
C ALA A 396 18.78 -14.55 -14.28
N TRP A 397 19.70 -15.34 -13.70
CA TRP A 397 19.35 -16.63 -13.14
C TRP A 397 18.36 -16.52 -11.98
N VAL A 398 18.56 -15.55 -11.07
CA VAL A 398 17.60 -15.27 -9.97
C VAL A 398 16.24 -14.91 -10.53
N ALA A 399 16.16 -14.06 -11.55
CA ALA A 399 14.92 -13.70 -12.21
C ALA A 399 14.24 -14.92 -12.86
N ALA A 400 15.00 -15.75 -13.56
CA ALA A 400 14.50 -16.93 -14.24
C ALA A 400 13.85 -17.97 -13.30
N VAL A 401 14.41 -18.17 -12.11
CA VAL A 401 13.88 -19.11 -11.10
C VAL A 401 12.92 -18.46 -10.11
N SER A 402 12.76 -17.13 -10.14
CA SER A 402 11.93 -16.42 -9.16
C SER A 402 10.48 -16.92 -9.10
N PRO A 403 9.81 -17.34 -10.19
CA PRO A 403 8.43 -17.81 -10.12
C PRO A 403 8.29 -19.10 -9.31
N VAL A 404 9.15 -20.09 -9.55
CA VAL A 404 9.08 -21.37 -8.79
C VAL A 404 9.43 -21.16 -7.32
N VAL A 405 10.42 -20.31 -7.01
CA VAL A 405 10.78 -19.97 -5.64
C VAL A 405 9.65 -19.21 -4.96
N SER A 406 8.98 -18.30 -5.67
CA SER A 406 7.84 -17.55 -5.16
C SER A 406 6.65 -18.46 -4.82
N PHE A 407 6.20 -19.32 -5.73
CA PHE A 407 5.11 -20.27 -5.47
C PHE A 407 5.44 -21.25 -4.34
N ALA A 408 6.67 -21.80 -4.32
CA ALA A 408 7.12 -22.67 -3.24
C ALA A 408 7.10 -21.95 -1.88
N THR A 409 7.53 -20.69 -1.85
CA THR A 409 7.53 -19.86 -0.64
C THR A 409 6.10 -19.50 -0.23
N CYS A 410 5.20 -19.19 -1.17
CA CYS A 410 3.78 -18.99 -0.89
C CYS A 410 3.17 -20.23 -0.21
N ALA A 411 3.43 -21.41 -0.76
CA ALA A 411 2.95 -22.68 -0.19
C ALA A 411 3.54 -22.95 1.21
N PHE A 412 4.83 -22.68 1.41
CA PHE A 412 5.49 -22.75 2.71
C PHE A 412 4.80 -21.84 3.75
N VAL A 413 4.52 -20.58 3.39
CA VAL A 413 3.88 -19.61 4.31
C VAL A 413 2.46 -20.05 4.65
N LEU A 414 1.66 -20.45 3.66
CA LEU A 414 0.30 -20.94 3.89
C LEU A 414 0.29 -22.18 4.80
N ALA A 415 1.20 -23.12 4.58
CA ALA A 415 1.34 -24.31 5.42
C ALA A 415 1.75 -23.94 6.85
N SER A 416 2.68 -23.00 7.02
CA SER A 416 3.11 -22.49 8.32
C SER A 416 1.95 -21.86 9.10
N ILE A 417 1.18 -20.97 8.45
CA ILE A 417 0.03 -20.31 9.05
C ILE A 417 -1.06 -21.33 9.38
N SER A 418 -1.38 -22.24 8.45
CA SER A 418 -2.37 -23.30 8.65
C SER A 418 -2.02 -24.21 9.83
N GLN A 419 -0.73 -24.54 10.00
CA GLN A 419 -0.23 -25.31 11.14
C GLN A 419 -0.47 -24.58 12.46
N GLU A 420 -0.33 -23.26 12.52
CA GLU A 420 -0.59 -22.46 13.72
C GLU A 420 -2.10 -22.41 14.07
N PHE A 421 -2.96 -22.27 13.06
CA PHE A 421 -4.40 -22.38 13.26
C PHE A 421 -4.79 -23.77 13.76
N TRP A 422 -4.28 -24.82 13.10
CA TRP A 422 -4.57 -26.21 13.48
C TRP A 422 -4.13 -26.53 14.91
N ARG A 423 -2.92 -26.12 15.30
CA ARG A 423 -2.42 -26.28 16.67
C ARG A 423 -3.35 -25.62 17.69
N GLY A 424 -3.78 -24.40 17.40
CA GLY A 424 -4.71 -23.65 18.25
C GLY A 424 -6.08 -24.32 18.36
N MET A 425 -6.64 -24.76 17.23
CA MET A 425 -7.93 -25.46 17.17
C MET A 425 -7.87 -26.80 17.91
N ARG A 426 -6.84 -27.61 17.67
CA ARG A 426 -6.66 -28.93 18.27
C ARG A 426 -6.69 -28.88 19.82
N VAL A 427 -6.08 -27.85 20.42
CA VAL A 427 -6.11 -27.65 21.88
C VAL A 427 -7.53 -27.43 22.37
N ARG A 428 -8.36 -26.71 21.62
CA ARG A 428 -9.75 -26.42 21.97
C ARG A 428 -10.67 -27.62 21.72
N MET A 429 -10.47 -28.31 20.59
CA MET A 429 -11.23 -29.51 20.26
C MET A 429 -11.00 -30.63 21.28
N ARG A 430 -9.77 -30.76 21.84
CA ARG A 430 -9.47 -31.69 22.94
C ARG A 430 -10.24 -31.35 24.24
N LYS A 431 -10.79 -30.14 24.35
CA LYS A 431 -11.66 -29.71 25.45
C LYS A 431 -13.15 -29.86 25.16
N GLY A 432 -13.50 -30.59 24.11
CA GLY A 432 -14.88 -30.87 23.70
C GLY A 432 -15.52 -29.83 22.78
N GLU A 433 -14.76 -28.82 22.27
CA GLU A 433 -15.34 -27.87 21.32
C GLU A 433 -15.39 -28.48 19.90
N GLY A 434 -16.49 -28.29 19.17
CA GLY A 434 -16.57 -28.63 17.74
C GLY A 434 -15.64 -27.77 16.90
N ALA A 435 -15.18 -28.26 15.74
CA ALA A 435 -14.15 -27.61 14.91
C ALA A 435 -14.49 -26.15 14.55
N GLY A 436 -15.72 -25.85 14.08
CA GLY A 436 -16.15 -24.50 13.75
C GLY A 436 -16.15 -23.56 14.97
N THR A 437 -16.67 -24.04 16.11
CA THR A 437 -16.67 -23.28 17.37
C THR A 437 -15.24 -23.05 17.87
N ALA A 438 -14.36 -24.04 17.75
CA ALA A 438 -12.94 -23.94 18.10
C ALA A 438 -12.24 -22.87 17.28
N LEU A 439 -12.43 -22.84 15.94
CA LEU A 439 -11.90 -21.82 15.05
C LEU A 439 -12.43 -20.42 15.40
N PHE A 440 -13.75 -20.27 15.49
CA PHE A 440 -14.37 -18.99 15.81
C PHE A 440 -13.87 -18.42 17.15
N ARG A 441 -13.88 -19.25 18.21
CA ARG A 441 -13.38 -18.83 19.53
C ARG A 441 -11.87 -18.59 19.56
N LEU A 442 -11.10 -19.32 18.75
CA LEU A 442 -9.66 -19.11 18.59
C LEU A 442 -9.38 -17.72 18.05
N VAL A 443 -10.03 -17.36 16.94
CA VAL A 443 -9.88 -16.08 16.27
C VAL A 443 -10.43 -14.95 17.15
N SER A 444 -11.65 -15.08 17.68
CA SER A 444 -12.31 -14.03 18.48
C SER A 444 -11.57 -13.69 19.79
N LYS A 445 -10.91 -14.67 20.43
CA LYS A 445 -10.10 -14.44 21.63
C LYS A 445 -8.67 -13.98 21.33
N GLY A 446 -8.15 -14.30 20.14
CA GLY A 446 -6.78 -13.99 19.72
C GLY A 446 -6.71 -13.03 18.52
N ARG A 447 -7.65 -12.09 18.39
CA ARG A 447 -7.84 -11.23 17.18
C ARG A 447 -6.56 -10.61 16.66
N ARG A 448 -5.71 -10.08 17.52
CA ARG A 448 -4.42 -9.47 17.09
C ARG A 448 -3.49 -10.47 16.42
N ARG A 449 -3.36 -11.67 16.99
CA ARG A 449 -2.48 -12.71 16.45
C ARG A 449 -3.04 -13.27 15.14
N TYR A 450 -4.32 -13.67 15.16
CA TYR A 450 -4.94 -14.33 14.01
C TYR A 450 -5.32 -13.32 12.92
N GLY A 451 -5.63 -12.07 13.27
CA GLY A 451 -5.75 -10.97 12.32
C GLY A 451 -4.45 -10.75 11.56
N GLY A 452 -3.30 -10.72 12.26
CA GLY A 452 -1.98 -10.64 11.62
C GLY A 452 -1.70 -11.83 10.70
N TYR A 453 -2.09 -13.05 11.07
CA TYR A 453 -1.95 -14.20 10.17
C TYR A 453 -2.84 -14.09 8.92
N ILE A 454 -4.06 -13.56 9.05
CA ILE A 454 -4.95 -13.30 7.92
C ILE A 454 -4.35 -12.22 7.00
N VAL A 455 -3.74 -11.15 7.56
CA VAL A 455 -2.97 -10.17 6.77
C VAL A 455 -1.89 -10.87 5.94
N HIS A 456 -1.11 -11.77 6.55
CA HIS A 456 -0.07 -12.51 5.83
C HIS A 456 -0.64 -13.46 4.76
N VAL A 457 -1.82 -14.08 4.98
CA VAL A 457 -2.53 -14.81 3.92
C VAL A 457 -2.87 -13.88 2.76
N GLY A 458 -3.37 -12.67 3.04
CA GLY A 458 -3.60 -11.66 2.01
C GLY A 458 -2.34 -11.33 1.20
N ILE A 459 -1.22 -11.11 1.88
CA ILE A 459 0.08 -10.87 1.21
C ILE A 459 0.48 -12.07 0.34
N VAL A 460 0.32 -13.31 0.83
CA VAL A 460 0.62 -14.52 0.03
C VAL A 460 -0.21 -14.57 -1.25
N LEU A 461 -1.51 -14.28 -1.16
CA LEU A 461 -2.40 -14.24 -2.33
C LEU A 461 -1.95 -13.16 -3.32
N MET A 462 -1.54 -11.98 -2.84
CA MET A 462 -0.96 -10.94 -3.70
C MET A 462 0.33 -11.42 -4.37
N PHE A 463 1.21 -12.12 -3.65
CA PHE A 463 2.45 -12.69 -4.25
C PHE A 463 2.15 -13.74 -5.32
N ILE A 464 1.10 -14.56 -5.16
CA ILE A 464 0.63 -15.45 -6.22
C ILE A 464 0.26 -14.64 -7.47
N GLY A 465 -0.48 -13.53 -7.30
CA GLY A 465 -0.83 -12.64 -8.41
C GLY A 465 0.39 -11.94 -9.03
N PHE A 466 1.32 -11.43 -8.23
CA PHE A 466 2.56 -10.82 -8.74
C PHE A 466 3.42 -11.82 -9.52
N THR A 467 3.47 -13.07 -9.05
CA THR A 467 4.21 -14.13 -9.73
C THR A 467 3.60 -14.46 -11.10
N GLY A 468 2.28 -14.28 -11.25
CA GLY A 468 1.59 -14.45 -12.52
C GLY A 468 2.16 -13.62 -13.67
N ALA A 469 2.66 -12.42 -13.38
CA ALA A 469 3.25 -11.52 -14.37
C ALA A 469 4.46 -12.11 -15.13
N ALA A 470 5.13 -13.13 -14.58
CA ALA A 470 6.19 -13.85 -15.26
C ALA A 470 5.70 -14.72 -16.43
N TYR A 471 4.39 -14.88 -16.56
CA TYR A 471 3.74 -15.72 -17.57
C TYR A 471 2.80 -14.90 -18.46
N ASP A 472 2.92 -13.59 -18.47
CA ASP A 472 2.16 -12.72 -19.36
C ASP A 472 2.47 -13.08 -20.82
N VAL A 473 1.41 -13.15 -21.66
CA VAL A 473 1.52 -13.34 -23.10
C VAL A 473 0.89 -12.14 -23.78
N GLU A 474 1.66 -11.50 -24.67
CA GLU A 474 1.24 -10.28 -25.30
C GLU A 474 1.38 -10.35 -26.82
N GLN A 475 0.43 -9.74 -27.53
CA GLN A 475 0.51 -9.53 -28.97
C GLN A 475 -0.13 -8.20 -29.36
N GLU A 476 0.48 -7.52 -30.34
CA GLU A 476 -0.06 -6.31 -30.95
C GLU A 476 -0.25 -6.51 -32.46
N LYS A 477 -1.41 -6.13 -32.98
CA LYS A 477 -1.74 -6.28 -34.39
C LYS A 477 -2.76 -5.23 -34.85
N ALA A 478 -2.61 -4.78 -36.09
CA ALA A 478 -3.61 -3.97 -36.77
C ALA A 478 -4.66 -4.86 -37.44
N LEU A 479 -5.94 -4.65 -37.09
CA LEU A 479 -7.08 -5.45 -37.53
C LEU A 479 -8.09 -4.58 -38.28
N ARG A 480 -8.83 -5.20 -39.22
CA ARG A 480 -10.05 -4.67 -39.82
C ARG A 480 -11.25 -5.41 -39.23
N PRO A 481 -12.49 -4.85 -39.32
CA PRO A 481 -13.69 -5.57 -38.94
C PRO A 481 -13.76 -6.95 -39.61
N GLY A 482 -14.00 -7.99 -38.82
CA GLY A 482 -13.97 -9.40 -39.20
C GLY A 482 -12.63 -10.12 -39.00
N ASP A 483 -11.51 -9.39 -38.90
CA ASP A 483 -10.21 -10.00 -38.65
C ASP A 483 -10.10 -10.55 -37.23
N THR A 484 -9.22 -11.56 -37.08
CA THR A 484 -8.95 -12.21 -35.79
C THR A 484 -7.46 -12.08 -35.40
N MET A 485 -7.23 -12.13 -34.08
CA MET A 485 -5.91 -12.22 -33.49
C MET A 485 -5.93 -13.26 -32.36
N SER A 486 -5.02 -14.22 -32.40
CA SER A 486 -4.87 -15.25 -31.37
C SER A 486 -3.73 -14.89 -30.44
N VAL A 487 -3.99 -14.91 -29.10
CA VAL A 487 -3.01 -14.63 -28.05
C VAL A 487 -3.15 -15.72 -26.98
N GLY A 488 -2.08 -16.51 -26.79
CA GLY A 488 -2.15 -17.71 -25.97
C GLY A 488 -3.24 -18.67 -26.50
N LYS A 489 -4.19 -19.02 -25.61
CA LYS A 489 -5.34 -19.88 -25.93
C LYS A 489 -6.62 -19.11 -26.31
N HIS A 490 -6.54 -17.80 -26.45
CA HIS A 490 -7.70 -16.96 -26.78
C HIS A 490 -7.57 -16.40 -28.19
N THR A 491 -8.68 -16.41 -28.92
CA THR A 491 -8.81 -15.71 -30.20
C THR A 491 -9.78 -14.56 -30.01
N VAL A 492 -9.40 -13.37 -30.46
CA VAL A 492 -10.22 -12.16 -30.39
C VAL A 492 -10.53 -11.74 -31.80
N ARG A 493 -11.82 -11.57 -32.10
CA ARG A 493 -12.32 -11.03 -33.39
C ARG A 493 -12.71 -9.58 -33.20
N TYR A 494 -12.23 -8.71 -34.07
CA TYR A 494 -12.66 -7.33 -34.14
C TYR A 494 -13.95 -7.24 -34.96
N ASP A 495 -15.06 -6.86 -34.34
CA ASP A 495 -16.38 -6.85 -35.00
C ASP A 495 -16.65 -5.52 -35.69
N GLN A 496 -16.63 -4.39 -34.96
CA GLN A 496 -16.88 -3.06 -35.53
C GLN A 496 -16.46 -1.92 -34.61
N PRO A 497 -16.19 -0.72 -35.15
CA PRO A 497 -16.09 0.49 -34.34
C PRO A 497 -17.49 1.05 -34.08
N ARG A 498 -17.69 1.66 -32.91
CA ARG A 498 -18.96 2.29 -32.49
C ARG A 498 -18.65 3.63 -31.83
N MET A 499 -19.37 4.67 -32.24
CA MET A 499 -19.25 6.00 -31.65
C MET A 499 -20.41 6.27 -30.70
N ALA A 500 -20.10 6.94 -29.58
CA ALA A 500 -21.09 7.49 -28.67
C ALA A 500 -20.60 8.86 -28.15
N ALA A 501 -21.51 9.67 -27.63
CA ALA A 501 -21.18 10.94 -27.00
C ALA A 501 -22.12 11.22 -25.83
N ASP A 502 -21.59 11.87 -24.84
CA ASP A 502 -22.33 12.50 -23.75
C ASP A 502 -21.95 14.00 -23.66
N PRO A 503 -22.55 14.81 -22.77
CA PRO A 503 -22.20 16.23 -22.64
C PRO A 503 -20.72 16.48 -22.30
N ASN A 504 -20.02 15.54 -21.69
CA ASN A 504 -18.66 15.66 -21.21
C ASN A 504 -17.62 15.21 -22.24
N LYS A 505 -17.92 14.15 -23.04
CA LYS A 505 -16.94 13.51 -23.91
C LYS A 505 -17.53 12.82 -25.13
N ARG A 506 -16.72 12.66 -26.17
CA ARG A 506 -16.95 11.73 -27.27
C ARG A 506 -16.19 10.43 -27.02
N MET A 507 -16.81 9.32 -27.37
CA MET A 507 -16.33 7.97 -27.08
C MET A 507 -16.26 7.16 -28.38
N ILE A 508 -15.12 6.55 -28.64
CA ILE A 508 -14.91 5.65 -29.78
C ILE A 508 -14.65 4.27 -29.18
N PHE A 509 -15.64 3.39 -29.28
CA PHE A 509 -15.53 2.00 -28.87
C PHE A 509 -15.14 1.12 -30.05
N THR A 510 -14.48 0.00 -29.74
CA THR A 510 -14.27 -1.09 -30.71
C THR A 510 -14.83 -2.36 -30.11
N ASP A 511 -15.97 -2.80 -30.64
CA ASP A 511 -16.63 -4.01 -30.17
C ASP A 511 -15.85 -5.23 -30.69
N MET A 512 -15.50 -6.15 -29.78
CA MET A 512 -14.70 -7.34 -30.07
C MET A 512 -15.32 -8.56 -29.37
N THR A 513 -15.30 -9.69 -30.08
CA THR A 513 -15.79 -10.98 -29.54
C THR A 513 -14.59 -11.87 -29.19
N LEU A 514 -14.60 -12.38 -27.95
CA LEU A 514 -13.66 -13.40 -27.51
C LEU A 514 -14.17 -14.79 -27.95
N LEU A 515 -13.32 -15.53 -28.63
CA LEU A 515 -13.61 -16.89 -29.11
C LEU A 515 -12.73 -17.90 -28.36
N ASP A 516 -13.23 -19.11 -28.16
CA ASP A 516 -12.41 -20.24 -27.73
C ASP A 516 -11.76 -20.94 -28.93
N ASP A 517 -10.93 -21.97 -28.63
CA ASP A 517 -10.25 -22.78 -29.65
C ASP A 517 -11.21 -23.47 -30.63
N ALA A 518 -12.46 -23.68 -30.22
CA ALA A 518 -13.52 -24.24 -31.05
C ALA A 518 -14.31 -23.20 -31.84
N GLY A 519 -13.99 -21.89 -31.71
CA GLY A 519 -14.67 -20.77 -32.34
C GLY A 519 -15.97 -20.33 -31.68
N ASN A 520 -16.28 -20.85 -30.47
CA ASN A 520 -17.48 -20.42 -29.74
C ASN A 520 -17.30 -19.07 -29.07
N ASP A 521 -18.34 -18.26 -29.07
CA ASP A 521 -18.40 -16.97 -28.38
C ASP A 521 -18.29 -17.15 -26.85
N LYS A 522 -17.27 -16.54 -26.25
CA LYS A 522 -17.04 -16.49 -24.81
C LYS A 522 -17.44 -15.16 -24.18
N GLY A 523 -17.92 -14.21 -24.97
CA GLY A 523 -18.38 -12.89 -24.57
C GLY A 523 -17.66 -11.75 -25.28
N GLN A 524 -18.19 -10.55 -25.10
CA GLN A 524 -17.71 -9.35 -25.76
C GLN A 524 -16.84 -8.49 -24.83
N VAL A 525 -15.92 -7.75 -25.41
CA VAL A 525 -15.12 -6.69 -24.81
C VAL A 525 -15.11 -5.48 -25.73
N SER A 526 -15.09 -4.27 -25.19
CA SER A 526 -15.18 -3.04 -25.97
C SER A 526 -14.17 -1.99 -25.48
N PRO A 527 -12.88 -2.16 -25.76
CA PRO A 527 -11.91 -1.10 -25.46
C PRO A 527 -12.27 0.18 -26.20
N ALA A 528 -11.92 1.34 -25.61
CA ALA A 528 -12.34 2.62 -26.15
C ALA A 528 -11.25 3.71 -26.08
N LYS A 529 -11.48 4.79 -26.81
CA LYS A 529 -10.81 6.09 -26.65
C LYS A 529 -11.84 7.13 -26.27
N PHE A 530 -11.59 7.86 -25.19
CA PHE A 530 -12.43 8.98 -24.80
C PHE A 530 -11.74 10.31 -25.11
N ILE A 531 -12.49 11.23 -25.71
CA ILE A 531 -12.04 12.56 -26.09
C ILE A 531 -12.91 13.57 -25.34
N TYR A 532 -12.36 14.12 -24.28
CA TYR A 532 -13.06 15.04 -23.40
C TYR A 532 -13.22 16.43 -24.04
N ARG A 533 -14.37 17.06 -23.83
CA ARG A 533 -14.71 18.37 -24.40
C ARG A 533 -13.72 19.45 -23.97
N THR A 534 -13.30 19.43 -22.72
CA THR A 534 -12.38 20.43 -22.13
C THR A 534 -10.91 20.15 -22.45
N HIS A 535 -10.57 18.91 -22.81
CA HIS A 535 -9.20 18.46 -23.08
C HIS A 535 -9.10 17.61 -24.36
N PRO A 536 -9.50 18.15 -25.53
CA PRO A 536 -9.58 17.35 -26.77
C PRO A 536 -8.20 16.85 -27.26
N GLN A 537 -7.11 17.46 -26.78
CA GLN A 537 -5.73 17.09 -27.14
C GLN A 537 -5.18 15.94 -26.25
N MET A 538 -5.94 15.50 -25.25
CA MET A 538 -5.55 14.44 -24.30
C MET A 538 -6.57 13.30 -24.30
N PRO A 539 -6.66 12.52 -25.38
CA PRO A 539 -7.56 11.36 -25.41
C PRO A 539 -7.07 10.30 -24.42
N THR A 540 -7.99 9.73 -23.63
CA THR A 540 -7.69 8.62 -22.73
C THR A 540 -7.89 7.28 -23.42
N THR A 541 -7.24 6.26 -22.90
CA THR A 541 -7.36 4.87 -23.35
C THR A 541 -8.13 4.08 -22.32
N GLU A 542 -9.36 3.71 -22.69
CA GLU A 542 -10.22 2.90 -21.84
C GLU A 542 -10.01 1.43 -22.21
N VAL A 543 -9.35 0.71 -21.35
CA VAL A 543 -9.05 -0.70 -21.57
C VAL A 543 -10.29 -1.57 -21.32
N ALA A 544 -10.41 -2.68 -22.02
CA ALA A 544 -11.43 -3.66 -21.73
C ALA A 544 -10.79 -4.87 -21.06
N ILE A 545 -11.24 -5.18 -19.86
CA ILE A 545 -10.69 -6.26 -19.03
C ILE A 545 -11.76 -7.30 -18.80
N ARG A 546 -11.48 -8.54 -19.18
CA ARG A 546 -12.27 -9.69 -18.77
C ARG A 546 -11.54 -10.46 -17.70
N SER A 547 -11.90 -10.20 -16.45
CA SER A 547 -11.23 -10.78 -15.29
C SER A 547 -11.81 -12.14 -14.91
N ARG A 548 -10.91 -13.10 -14.63
CA ARG A 548 -11.20 -14.42 -14.06
C ARG A 548 -10.13 -14.80 -13.03
N PRO A 549 -10.43 -15.69 -12.07
CA PRO A 549 -9.42 -16.11 -11.09
C PRO A 549 -8.17 -16.74 -11.70
N ALA A 550 -8.26 -17.34 -12.88
CA ALA A 550 -7.11 -17.95 -13.55
C ALA A 550 -6.28 -16.94 -14.35
N GLU A 551 -6.93 -16.01 -15.04
CA GLU A 551 -6.29 -15.04 -15.93
C GLU A 551 -7.24 -13.89 -16.28
N ASP A 552 -6.65 -12.74 -16.58
CA ASP A 552 -7.33 -11.61 -17.20
C ASP A 552 -7.01 -11.57 -18.70
N VAL A 553 -8.04 -11.34 -19.51
CA VAL A 553 -7.87 -10.94 -20.92
C VAL A 553 -7.96 -9.42 -20.95
N TYR A 554 -6.83 -8.77 -21.20
CA TYR A 554 -6.68 -7.33 -21.15
C TYR A 554 -6.50 -6.79 -22.57
N VAL A 555 -7.40 -5.93 -23.04
CA VAL A 555 -7.44 -5.44 -24.42
C VAL A 555 -7.31 -3.93 -24.44
N ILE A 556 -6.30 -3.46 -25.17
CA ILE A 556 -5.99 -2.04 -25.38
C ILE A 556 -6.26 -1.70 -26.84
N MET A 557 -6.98 -0.62 -27.09
CA MET A 557 -7.04 0.01 -28.40
C MET A 557 -5.96 1.09 -28.49
N SER A 558 -4.87 0.80 -29.18
CA SER A 558 -3.77 1.77 -29.39
C SER A 558 -4.23 2.90 -30.32
N THR A 559 -4.79 2.57 -31.48
CA THR A 559 -5.33 3.53 -32.44
C THR A 559 -6.55 2.94 -33.15
N VAL A 560 -7.40 3.82 -33.67
CA VAL A 560 -8.46 3.46 -34.61
C VAL A 560 -8.64 4.59 -35.62
N ASP A 561 -8.73 4.23 -36.88
CA ASP A 561 -9.08 5.14 -37.97
C ASP A 561 -10.56 4.98 -38.33
N PRO A 562 -11.40 5.97 -37.99
CA PRO A 562 -12.84 5.88 -38.29
C PRO A 562 -13.17 5.77 -39.76
N SER A 563 -12.30 6.26 -40.66
CA SER A 563 -12.55 6.27 -42.10
C SER A 563 -12.32 4.89 -42.74
N THR A 564 -11.21 4.23 -42.38
CA THR A 564 -10.87 2.88 -42.87
C THR A 564 -11.40 1.77 -41.95
N ARG A 565 -11.94 2.11 -40.77
CA ARG A 565 -12.32 1.21 -39.68
C ARG A 565 -11.21 0.28 -39.19
N ARG A 566 -9.95 0.57 -39.57
CA ARG A 566 -8.78 -0.19 -39.12
C ARG A 566 -8.37 0.26 -37.72
N GLY A 567 -8.15 -0.67 -36.83
CA GLY A 567 -7.64 -0.41 -35.48
C GLY A 567 -6.39 -1.20 -35.18
N THR A 568 -5.50 -0.64 -34.34
CA THR A 568 -4.36 -1.35 -33.77
C THR A 568 -4.69 -1.72 -32.35
N PHE A 569 -4.58 -3.00 -32.03
CA PHE A 569 -4.96 -3.58 -30.75
C PHE A 569 -3.78 -4.30 -30.14
N ARG A 570 -3.58 -4.07 -28.86
CA ARG A 570 -2.64 -4.80 -28.02
C ARG A 570 -3.43 -5.63 -27.02
N ILE A 571 -3.24 -6.94 -27.07
CA ILE A 571 -3.93 -7.88 -26.19
C ILE A 571 -2.90 -8.56 -25.30
N ILE A 572 -3.19 -8.57 -24.00
CA ILE A 572 -2.32 -9.16 -22.98
C ILE A 572 -3.16 -10.18 -22.20
N ILE A 573 -2.69 -11.41 -22.14
CA ILE A 573 -3.23 -12.42 -21.24
C ILE A 573 -2.38 -12.37 -19.96
N ARG A 574 -3.04 -12.08 -18.83
CA ARG A 574 -2.39 -11.91 -17.53
C ARG A 574 -2.85 -12.96 -16.53
N PRO A 575 -2.05 -13.98 -16.30
CA PRO A 575 -2.39 -15.01 -15.33
C PRO A 575 -2.41 -14.47 -13.89
N LEU A 576 -3.38 -14.94 -13.12
CA LEU A 576 -3.47 -14.80 -11.66
C LEU A 576 -3.63 -13.37 -11.10
N VAL A 577 -3.75 -12.34 -11.93
CA VAL A 577 -3.86 -10.93 -11.46
C VAL A 577 -5.02 -10.73 -10.47
N ALA A 578 -6.15 -11.42 -10.66
CA ALA A 578 -7.28 -11.36 -9.74
C ALA A 578 -6.90 -11.66 -8.28
N TRP A 579 -5.84 -12.45 -8.04
CA TRP A 579 -5.37 -12.77 -6.69
C TRP A 579 -4.70 -11.60 -5.98
N ILE A 580 -4.24 -10.57 -6.71
CA ILE A 580 -3.79 -9.30 -6.11
C ILE A 580 -4.95 -8.64 -5.39
N TRP A 581 -6.09 -8.53 -6.05
CA TRP A 581 -7.29 -7.88 -5.52
C TRP A 581 -7.92 -8.68 -4.39
N ILE A 582 -8.06 -9.99 -4.56
CA ILE A 582 -8.54 -10.91 -3.53
C ILE A 582 -7.62 -10.85 -2.30
N GLY A 583 -6.30 -10.90 -2.52
CA GLY A 583 -5.30 -10.80 -1.45
C GLY A 583 -5.37 -9.48 -0.71
N GLY A 584 -5.56 -8.37 -1.43
CA GLY A 584 -5.78 -7.05 -0.85
C GLY A 584 -7.01 -6.98 0.07
N ILE A 585 -8.15 -7.54 -0.37
CA ILE A 585 -9.36 -7.64 0.47
C ILE A 585 -9.09 -8.47 1.73
N VAL A 586 -8.43 -9.62 1.61
CA VAL A 586 -8.10 -10.49 2.74
C VAL A 586 -7.15 -9.78 3.72
N LEU A 587 -6.16 -9.02 3.22
CA LEU A 587 -5.26 -8.19 4.01
C LEU A 587 -6.05 -7.16 4.84
N LEU A 588 -6.96 -6.43 4.22
CA LEU A 588 -7.77 -5.41 4.88
C LEU A 588 -8.69 -6.02 5.95
N LEU A 589 -9.34 -7.15 5.66
CA LEU A 589 -10.15 -7.88 6.63
C LEU A 589 -9.32 -8.34 7.84
N GLY A 590 -8.10 -8.83 7.59
CA GLY A 590 -7.15 -9.20 8.64
C GLY A 590 -6.75 -8.02 9.51
N ALA A 591 -6.49 -6.86 8.91
CA ALA A 591 -6.13 -5.63 9.60
C ALA A 591 -7.29 -5.12 10.47
N ILE A 592 -8.51 -5.06 9.93
CA ILE A 592 -9.73 -4.68 10.67
C ILE A 592 -9.95 -5.61 11.87
N LEU A 593 -9.81 -6.92 11.67
CA LEU A 593 -9.93 -7.90 12.77
C LEU A 593 -8.86 -7.66 13.84
N GLY A 594 -7.62 -7.35 13.44
CA GLY A 594 -6.51 -7.05 14.35
C GLY A 594 -6.70 -5.79 15.20
N MET A 595 -7.41 -4.78 14.64
CA MET A 595 -7.76 -3.53 15.32
C MET A 595 -8.93 -3.70 16.29
N TRP A 596 -9.82 -4.64 16.05
CA TRP A 596 -11.04 -4.79 16.84
C TRP A 596 -10.72 -5.15 18.31
N PRO A 597 -11.23 -4.40 19.29
CA PRO A 597 -10.90 -4.62 20.70
C PRO A 597 -11.36 -6.00 21.17
N THR A 598 -10.57 -6.65 22.01
CA THR A 598 -10.93 -7.92 22.63
C THR A 598 -11.93 -7.71 23.77
N SER A 599 -12.72 -8.73 24.10
CA SER A 599 -13.67 -8.67 25.23
C SER A 599 -13.01 -8.26 26.55
N ARG A 600 -11.74 -8.66 26.78
CA ARG A 600 -10.97 -8.25 27.96
C ARG A 600 -10.61 -6.75 27.94
N GLU A 601 -10.38 -6.18 26.80
CA GLU A 601 -10.11 -4.75 26.66
C GLU A 601 -11.38 -3.94 26.87
N LEU A 602 -12.50 -4.38 26.33
CA LEU A 602 -13.82 -3.77 26.55
C LEU A 602 -14.19 -3.78 28.04
N LEU A 603 -14.05 -4.92 28.73
CA LEU A 603 -14.30 -5.03 30.17
C LEU A 603 -13.37 -4.14 31.01
N ARG A 604 -12.09 -4.00 30.62
CA ARG A 604 -11.17 -3.05 31.27
C ARG A 604 -11.60 -1.59 31.06
N GLU A 605 -12.12 -1.25 29.89
CA GLU A 605 -12.65 0.08 29.63
C GLU A 605 -13.90 0.38 30.45
N GLU A 606 -14.81 -0.58 30.57
CA GLU A 606 -16.01 -0.46 31.41
C GLU A 606 -15.68 -0.31 32.88
N THR A 607 -14.76 -1.13 33.41
CA THR A 607 -14.32 -1.01 34.81
C THR A 607 -13.58 0.29 35.08
N THR A 608 -12.82 0.81 34.10
CA THR A 608 -12.15 2.12 34.21
C THR A 608 -13.16 3.26 34.16
N LYS A 609 -14.18 3.18 33.28
CA LYS A 609 -15.29 4.14 33.21
C LYS A 609 -16.10 4.12 34.53
N ALA A 610 -16.45 2.95 35.05
CA ALA A 610 -17.18 2.81 36.32
C ALA A 610 -16.39 3.37 37.51
N ARG A 611 -15.07 3.12 37.60
CA ARG A 611 -14.20 3.75 38.61
C ARG A 611 -14.18 5.26 38.51
N ARG A 612 -14.15 5.84 37.31
CA ARG A 612 -14.18 7.27 37.11
C ARG A 612 -15.51 7.92 37.45
N TRP A 613 -16.62 7.25 37.14
CA TRP A 613 -17.95 7.67 37.59
C TRP A 613 -18.01 7.70 39.12
N ARG A 614 -17.54 6.65 39.81
CA ARG A 614 -17.48 6.61 41.28
C ARG A 614 -16.58 7.71 41.87
N PHE A 615 -15.46 8.04 41.22
CA PHE A 615 -14.59 9.14 41.70
C PHE A 615 -15.21 10.54 41.44
N ARG A 616 -15.92 10.74 40.33
CA ARG A 616 -16.58 12.01 40.02
C ARG A 616 -17.78 12.33 40.92
N PHE A 617 -18.43 11.35 41.48
CA PHE A 617 -19.56 11.47 42.36
C PHE A 617 -19.23 11.01 43.78
N SER A 618 -17.96 10.95 44.18
CA SER A 618 -17.58 10.73 45.55
C SER A 618 -17.81 12.00 46.37
N PRO A 619 -18.27 11.89 47.62
CA PRO A 619 -18.46 13.06 48.51
C PRO A 619 -17.21 13.95 48.63
N ALA A 620 -16.01 13.34 48.60
CA ALA A 620 -14.73 14.07 48.60
C ALA A 620 -14.48 14.90 47.33
N ALA A 621 -14.89 14.42 46.14
CA ALA A 621 -14.73 15.16 44.89
C ALA A 621 -15.76 16.31 44.77
N MET A 622 -16.95 16.16 45.34
CA MET A 622 -17.94 17.25 45.43
C MET A 622 -17.50 18.34 46.41
N ALA A 623 -16.86 17.99 47.52
CA ALA A 623 -16.32 18.95 48.47
C ALA A 623 -15.18 19.80 47.89
N VAL A 624 -14.31 19.24 47.02
CA VAL A 624 -13.23 19.95 46.31
C VAL A 624 -13.75 20.82 45.16
N ALA A 625 -14.91 20.51 44.58
CA ALA A 625 -15.51 21.30 43.52
C ALA A 625 -16.39 22.48 44.04
N LEU A 626 -16.72 22.47 45.33
CA LEU A 626 -17.50 23.50 46.03
C LEU A 626 -16.63 24.42 46.90
N ALA A 627 -15.35 24.12 47.09
CA ALA A 627 -14.34 24.99 47.67
C ALA A 627 -13.51 25.67 46.57
#